data_fff340651c870ffd5378dfe7643623f7
#
_entry.id   fff340651c870ffd5378dfe7643623f7
#
_cell.length_a   1.000
_cell.length_b   1.000
_cell.length_c   1.000
_cell.angle_alpha   90.00
_cell.angle_beta   90.00
_cell.angle_gamma   90.00
#
_symmetry.space_group_name_H-M   'P 1'
#
loop_
_entity.id
_entity.type
_entity.pdbx_description
1 polymer ?
#
loop_
_entity_poly.entity_id
_entity_poly.type
_entity_poly.pdbx_seq_one_letter_code
_entity_poly.pdbx_strand_id
1 'polypeptide(L)'
;MPRAILCVLDSFGIGGAEDADRFGDAGSDTLGHIAEACAAGKGDRDGLRSGPLRLPNMDRLGLGAASRLSNGKAAPGLDYAGDPEGLWGYAAETSNGKDTPSGHWEIAGVPVRFDWGYFPDTVPSFPDELIAAVLEQSDIPGILGNSHASGTVIIEELGEEHIRTGKPIFYTSADSVIQIAAHETHFGLERLYRLCEITRTIADPYNIGRVIARPFVGENAADFTRTANRRDYSVLPPEPTLLDRLSQDGRTVFGIGKISDIFAHQGVSKVLKGAGNDELFDRTLDAMDMAADGDLVFTNFIDFDSLYGHRRDVPGYAAALERFDTRLPEMVGRMRDGDLLILTADHGCDPTWRGTDHTREHVPVIGTGPGIAGRGIGGRRTYADIGETLARHLQIAPGQHGTSFV
;
A
#
# COMPACT_ATOMS: atom_id res chain seq x y z
N MET A 1 20.56 -3.52 20.91
CA MET A 1 20.49 -3.46 19.43
C MET A 1 19.56 -2.33 19.05
N PRO A 2 19.77 -1.67 17.92
CA PRO A 2 18.87 -0.60 17.47
C PRO A 2 17.51 -1.15 17.02
N ARG A 3 16.50 -0.27 16.99
CA ARG A 3 15.19 -0.56 16.37
C ARG A 3 15.14 0.06 14.98
N ALA A 4 14.22 -0.43 14.15
CA ALA A 4 13.91 0.18 12.86
C ALA A 4 12.45 0.63 12.80
N ILE A 5 12.22 1.78 12.21
CA ILE A 5 10.91 2.35 11.94
C ILE A 5 10.80 2.59 10.43
N LEU A 6 9.85 1.94 9.78
CA LEU A 6 9.59 2.09 8.35
C LEU A 6 8.19 2.66 8.15
N CYS A 7 8.10 3.83 7.56
CA CYS A 7 6.86 4.51 7.23
C CYS A 7 6.69 4.58 5.72
N VAL A 8 5.68 3.91 5.20
CA VAL A 8 5.26 4.02 3.80
C VAL A 8 4.10 5.02 3.72
N LEU A 9 4.34 6.14 3.04
CA LEU A 9 3.31 7.10 2.65
C LEU A 9 2.70 6.55 1.36
N ASP A 10 1.60 5.80 1.48
CA ASP A 10 0.99 5.05 0.38
C ASP A 10 0.79 5.93 -0.85
N SER A 11 1.33 5.53 -2.00
CA SER A 11 1.27 6.26 -3.26
C SER A 11 2.07 7.59 -3.39
N PHE A 12 2.98 7.88 -2.47
CA PHE A 12 3.74 9.13 -2.50
C PHE A 12 4.97 9.06 -3.42
N GLY A 13 4.76 8.96 -4.74
CA GLY A 13 5.81 9.00 -5.75
C GLY A 13 6.46 10.37 -5.91
N ILE A 14 7.62 10.38 -6.57
CA ILE A 14 8.41 11.59 -6.89
C ILE A 14 8.84 11.63 -8.36
N GLY A 15 8.06 11.03 -9.25
CA GLY A 15 8.29 11.01 -10.69
C GLY A 15 9.53 10.21 -11.13
N GLY A 16 9.96 10.42 -12.34
CA GLY A 16 11.29 10.05 -12.86
C GLY A 16 11.52 8.58 -13.23
N ALA A 17 10.54 7.68 -13.07
CA ALA A 17 10.74 6.26 -13.40
C ALA A 17 11.02 6.06 -14.89
N GLU A 18 12.13 5.37 -15.21
CA GLU A 18 12.60 5.18 -16.58
C GLU A 18 11.67 4.27 -17.40
N ASP A 19 10.91 3.40 -16.75
CA ASP A 19 9.97 2.47 -17.38
C ASP A 19 8.50 2.92 -17.31
N ALA A 20 8.24 4.17 -16.90
CA ALA A 20 6.88 4.72 -16.76
C ALA A 20 6.07 4.67 -18.06
N ASP A 21 6.73 4.73 -19.23
CA ASP A 21 6.10 4.63 -20.54
C ASP A 21 5.42 3.27 -20.78
N ARG A 22 5.97 2.19 -20.23
CA ARG A 22 5.39 0.82 -20.31
C ARG A 22 4.02 0.74 -19.61
N PHE A 23 3.80 1.60 -18.62
CA PHE A 23 2.55 1.70 -17.85
C PHE A 23 1.64 2.82 -18.33
N GLY A 24 2.10 3.60 -19.35
CA GLY A 24 1.40 4.78 -19.81
C GLY A 24 1.49 5.98 -18.88
N ASP A 25 2.48 5.99 -17.98
CA ASP A 25 2.64 6.97 -16.90
C ASP A 25 3.83 7.92 -17.15
N ALA A 26 4.39 7.94 -18.36
CA ALA A 26 5.49 8.84 -18.70
C ALA A 26 5.13 10.30 -18.42
N GLY A 27 5.83 10.91 -17.46
CA GLY A 27 5.62 12.29 -17.02
C GLY A 27 4.77 12.42 -15.75
N SER A 28 4.28 11.33 -15.14
CA SER A 28 3.68 11.40 -13.81
C SER A 28 4.70 11.84 -12.76
N ASP A 29 4.27 12.62 -11.77
CA ASP A 29 5.10 13.14 -10.68
C ASP A 29 4.19 13.56 -9.53
N THR A 30 3.84 12.63 -8.67
CA THR A 30 2.89 12.85 -7.58
C THR A 30 3.27 14.05 -6.73
N LEU A 31 4.50 14.09 -6.20
CA LEU A 31 4.98 15.22 -5.38
C LEU A 31 5.09 16.50 -6.20
N GLY A 32 5.74 16.44 -7.37
CA GLY A 32 6.00 17.61 -8.20
C GLY A 32 4.71 18.29 -8.66
N HIS A 33 3.75 17.53 -9.15
CA HIS A 33 2.47 18.07 -9.64
C HIS A 33 1.58 18.59 -8.50
N ILE A 34 1.57 17.95 -7.33
CA ILE A 34 0.91 18.51 -6.13
C ILE A 34 1.54 19.86 -5.78
N ALA A 35 2.87 19.94 -5.73
CA ALA A 35 3.59 21.16 -5.40
C ALA A 35 3.36 22.27 -6.43
N GLU A 36 3.37 21.96 -7.72
CA GLU A 36 3.04 22.89 -8.82
C GLU A 36 1.60 23.40 -8.72
N ALA A 37 0.65 22.50 -8.45
CA ALA A 37 -0.75 22.86 -8.27
C ALA A 37 -0.94 23.80 -7.06
N CYS A 38 -0.26 23.53 -5.94
CA CYS A 38 -0.30 24.39 -4.75
C CYS A 38 0.30 25.76 -5.04
N ALA A 39 1.46 25.84 -5.72
CA ALA A 39 2.09 27.09 -6.11
C ALA A 39 1.21 27.92 -7.06
N ALA A 40 0.39 27.26 -7.89
CA ALA A 40 -0.58 27.89 -8.79
C ALA A 40 -1.94 28.21 -8.14
N GLY A 41 -2.11 27.99 -6.83
CA GLY A 41 -3.37 28.18 -6.11
C GLY A 41 -4.46 27.11 -6.41
N LYS A 42 -4.14 26.10 -7.22
CA LYS A 42 -5.07 24.98 -7.52
C LYS A 42 -5.16 23.95 -6.40
N GLY A 43 -4.20 23.98 -5.48
CA GLY A 43 -4.21 23.17 -4.26
C GLY A 43 -4.94 23.84 -3.09
N ASP A 44 -5.53 25.02 -3.28
CA ASP A 44 -6.24 25.73 -2.23
C ASP A 44 -7.67 25.21 -2.05
N ARG A 45 -8.09 25.09 -0.79
CA ARG A 45 -9.46 24.74 -0.42
C ARG A 45 -9.82 25.42 0.89
N ASP A 46 -10.91 26.20 0.89
CA ASP A 46 -11.38 26.93 2.06
C ASP A 46 -11.56 26.00 3.26
N GLY A 47 -11.06 26.43 4.42
CA GLY A 47 -11.13 25.67 5.67
C GLY A 47 -10.19 24.46 5.76
N LEU A 48 -9.40 24.16 4.71
CA LEU A 48 -8.46 23.04 4.67
C LEU A 48 -7.00 23.51 4.59
N ARG A 49 -6.61 24.16 3.50
CA ARG A 49 -5.25 24.67 3.25
C ARG A 49 -5.22 25.76 2.20
N SER A 50 -4.11 26.52 2.16
CA SER A 50 -3.86 27.52 1.11
C SER A 50 -2.36 27.80 0.91
N GLY A 51 -2.01 28.28 -0.29
CA GLY A 51 -0.66 28.67 -0.67
C GLY A 51 0.24 27.50 -1.12
N PRO A 52 1.54 27.74 -1.28
CA PRO A 52 2.51 26.72 -1.68
C PRO A 52 2.53 25.51 -0.73
N LEU A 53 2.90 24.32 -1.23
CA LEU A 53 3.10 23.13 -0.41
C LEU A 53 4.22 23.36 0.61
N ARG A 54 4.01 22.96 1.86
CA ARG A 54 4.95 23.19 2.96
C ARG A 54 5.26 21.90 3.70
N LEU A 55 6.45 21.36 3.46
CA LEU A 55 6.96 20.13 4.08
C LEU A 55 8.35 20.37 4.70
N PRO A 56 8.49 21.36 5.63
CA PRO A 56 9.80 21.80 6.10
C PRO A 56 10.60 20.71 6.82
N ASN A 57 9.96 19.75 7.48
CA ASN A 57 10.66 18.67 8.18
C ASN A 57 11.19 17.62 7.22
N MET A 58 10.36 17.15 6.27
CA MET A 58 10.81 16.21 5.25
C MET A 58 11.83 16.85 4.30
N ASP A 59 11.67 18.13 3.94
CA ASP A 59 12.61 18.84 3.07
C ASP A 59 13.98 19.01 3.76
N ARG A 60 14.01 19.35 5.04
CA ARG A 60 15.23 19.39 5.83
C ARG A 60 15.94 18.02 5.88
N LEU A 61 15.19 16.92 5.87
CA LEU A 61 15.76 15.56 5.79
C LEU A 61 16.21 15.19 4.38
N GLY A 62 15.82 15.96 3.34
CA GLY A 62 16.31 15.80 1.98
C GLY A 62 15.27 15.43 0.92
N LEU A 63 13.96 15.59 1.19
CA LEU A 63 12.90 15.25 0.22
C LEU A 63 13.03 16.05 -1.08
N GLY A 64 13.26 17.36 -1.00
CA GLY A 64 13.46 18.20 -2.19
C GLY A 64 14.72 17.84 -2.98
N ALA A 65 15.79 17.41 -2.29
CA ALA A 65 17.01 16.90 -2.92
C ALA A 65 16.77 15.56 -3.61
N ALA A 66 16.00 14.63 -3.00
CA ALA A 66 15.62 13.35 -3.58
C ALA A 66 14.74 13.54 -4.82
N SER A 67 13.73 14.39 -4.77
CA SER A 67 12.88 14.74 -5.91
C SER A 67 13.69 15.31 -7.08
N ARG A 68 14.58 16.26 -6.79
CA ARG A 68 15.48 16.82 -7.83
C ARG A 68 16.39 15.78 -8.45
N LEU A 69 16.91 14.85 -7.64
CA LEU A 69 17.75 13.76 -8.14
C LEU A 69 16.96 12.79 -9.03
N SER A 70 15.69 12.53 -8.70
CA SER A 70 14.81 11.62 -9.43
C SER A 70 14.43 12.17 -10.81
N ASN A 71 13.90 13.39 -10.87
CA ASN A 71 13.26 13.90 -12.09
C ASN A 71 13.94 15.15 -12.69
N GLY A 72 15.04 15.61 -12.10
CA GLY A 72 15.80 16.79 -12.57
C GLY A 72 15.15 18.13 -12.22
N LYS A 73 14.01 18.16 -11.53
CA LYS A 73 13.26 19.37 -11.15
C LYS A 73 13.22 19.55 -9.65
N ALA A 74 13.20 20.80 -9.19
CA ALA A 74 12.86 21.11 -7.82
C ALA A 74 11.34 21.21 -7.71
N ALA A 75 10.73 20.49 -6.76
CA ALA A 75 9.31 20.66 -6.44
C ALA A 75 9.10 22.03 -5.78
N PRO A 76 8.18 22.90 -6.26
CA PRO A 76 7.94 24.21 -5.68
C PRO A 76 7.61 24.14 -4.18
N GLY A 77 8.27 24.97 -3.37
CA GLY A 77 8.10 24.97 -1.91
C GLY A 77 8.99 24.01 -1.15
N LEU A 78 9.82 23.21 -1.85
CA LEU A 78 10.87 22.36 -1.29
C LEU A 78 12.24 22.92 -1.68
N ASP A 79 12.67 23.93 -0.94
CA ASP A 79 13.85 24.75 -1.25
C ASP A 79 14.79 24.89 -0.04
N TYR A 80 14.85 23.86 0.80
CA TYR A 80 15.76 23.86 1.95
C TYR A 80 17.18 24.25 1.54
N ALA A 81 17.66 25.37 2.07
CA ALA A 81 18.91 25.98 1.66
C ALA A 81 20.16 25.37 2.32
N GLY A 82 19.98 24.51 3.33
CA GLY A 82 21.07 23.82 4.01
C GLY A 82 21.44 22.49 3.34
N ASP A 83 22.50 21.87 3.84
CA ASP A 83 22.79 20.46 3.51
C ASP A 83 21.74 19.57 4.18
N PRO A 84 21.10 18.63 3.46
CA PRO A 84 20.11 17.74 4.04
C PRO A 84 20.66 16.98 5.26
N GLU A 85 19.86 16.98 6.34
CA GLU A 85 20.27 16.39 7.62
C GLU A 85 20.06 14.87 7.68
N GLY A 86 19.29 14.30 6.73
CA GLY A 86 18.99 12.86 6.65
C GLY A 86 19.80 12.12 5.57
N LEU A 87 19.59 10.80 5.52
CA LEU A 87 19.90 10.01 4.33
C LEU A 87 18.83 10.33 3.28
N TRP A 88 19.23 10.64 2.05
CA TRP A 88 18.28 11.04 1.03
C TRP A 88 18.63 10.51 -0.36
N GLY A 89 17.63 10.10 -1.07
CA GLY A 89 17.70 9.62 -2.44
C GLY A 89 16.34 9.10 -2.90
N TYR A 90 16.34 8.32 -3.95
CA TYR A 90 15.15 7.66 -4.45
C TYR A 90 15.39 6.18 -4.70
N ALA A 91 14.33 5.41 -4.83
CA ALA A 91 14.39 4.04 -5.31
C ALA A 91 13.46 3.85 -6.52
N ALA A 92 13.93 3.03 -7.49
CA ALA A 92 13.14 2.59 -8.64
C ALA A 92 12.51 1.24 -8.32
N GLU A 93 11.27 1.02 -8.75
CA GLU A 93 10.62 -0.28 -8.63
C GLU A 93 11.08 -1.22 -9.73
N THR A 94 11.39 -2.46 -9.38
CA THR A 94 11.73 -3.52 -10.34
C THR A 94 10.65 -4.59 -10.46
N SER A 95 9.63 -4.54 -9.62
CA SER A 95 8.45 -5.37 -9.75
C SER A 95 7.69 -5.08 -11.04
N ASN A 96 7.03 -6.11 -11.60
CA ASN A 96 6.25 -5.96 -12.83
C ASN A 96 4.94 -5.17 -12.63
N GLY A 97 4.46 -5.05 -11.40
CA GLY A 97 3.28 -4.27 -11.02
C GLY A 97 3.63 -2.84 -10.62
N LYS A 98 2.59 -2.03 -10.37
CA LYS A 98 2.65 -0.72 -9.73
C LYS A 98 1.56 -0.59 -8.64
N ASP A 99 1.29 -1.70 -8.00
CA ASP A 99 0.25 -1.88 -6.99
C ASP A 99 0.84 -2.00 -5.59
N THR A 100 0.03 -1.76 -4.58
CA THR A 100 0.44 -1.80 -3.17
C THR A 100 1.17 -3.09 -2.75
N PRO A 101 0.71 -4.31 -3.10
CA PRO A 101 1.47 -5.53 -2.80
C PRO A 101 2.85 -5.56 -3.47
N SER A 102 2.94 -5.21 -4.76
CA SER A 102 4.22 -5.21 -5.49
C SER A 102 5.25 -4.29 -4.85
N GLY A 103 4.87 -3.05 -4.53
CA GLY A 103 5.77 -2.09 -3.89
C GLY A 103 6.17 -2.52 -2.48
N HIS A 104 5.22 -2.91 -1.64
CA HIS A 104 5.51 -3.31 -0.25
C HIS A 104 6.36 -4.58 -0.15
N TRP A 105 6.09 -5.60 -0.99
CA TRP A 105 6.91 -6.81 -0.99
C TRP A 105 8.34 -6.52 -1.46
N GLU A 106 8.49 -5.67 -2.48
CA GLU A 106 9.81 -5.27 -2.93
C GLU A 106 10.56 -4.46 -1.85
N ILE A 107 9.88 -3.52 -1.15
CA ILE A 107 10.44 -2.82 0.03
C ILE A 107 10.90 -3.83 1.09
N ALA A 108 10.15 -4.92 1.27
CA ALA A 108 10.51 -5.99 2.21
C ALA A 108 11.52 -7.01 1.65
N GLY A 109 12.13 -6.71 0.50
CA GLY A 109 13.22 -7.50 -0.10
C GLY A 109 12.78 -8.55 -1.13
N VAL A 110 11.52 -8.56 -1.58
CA VAL A 110 10.99 -9.57 -2.51
C VAL A 110 10.30 -8.91 -3.71
N PRO A 111 11.05 -8.60 -4.80
CA PRO A 111 10.46 -8.06 -6.02
C PRO A 111 9.48 -9.04 -6.70
N VAL A 112 8.35 -8.53 -7.18
CA VAL A 112 7.34 -9.31 -7.91
C VAL A 112 7.75 -9.41 -9.39
N ARG A 113 8.24 -10.57 -9.80
CA ARG A 113 8.76 -10.83 -11.16
C ARG A 113 7.75 -11.45 -12.11
N PHE A 114 6.54 -11.71 -11.66
CA PHE A 114 5.42 -12.21 -12.47
C PHE A 114 4.40 -11.10 -12.70
N ASP A 115 3.64 -11.24 -13.79
CA ASP A 115 2.53 -10.34 -14.05
C ASP A 115 1.30 -10.78 -13.27
N TRP A 116 0.62 -9.83 -12.63
CA TRP A 116 -0.68 -10.09 -12.03
C TRP A 116 -1.70 -10.49 -13.09
N GLY A 117 -2.54 -11.44 -12.76
CA GLY A 117 -3.67 -11.80 -13.60
C GLY A 117 -4.83 -10.83 -13.43
N TYR A 118 -5.52 -10.56 -14.53
CA TYR A 118 -6.72 -9.75 -14.56
C TYR A 118 -7.80 -10.46 -15.35
N PHE A 119 -9.03 -10.31 -14.93
CA PHE A 119 -10.15 -10.85 -15.69
C PHE A 119 -10.68 -9.81 -16.67
N PRO A 120 -11.08 -10.20 -17.90
CA PRO A 120 -11.56 -9.27 -18.90
C PRO A 120 -12.91 -8.66 -18.48
N ASP A 121 -13.16 -7.42 -18.93
CA ASP A 121 -14.46 -6.76 -18.77
C ASP A 121 -15.45 -7.30 -19.83
N THR A 122 -15.77 -8.57 -19.67
CA THR A 122 -16.76 -9.31 -20.50
C THR A 122 -17.73 -10.05 -19.58
N VAL A 123 -18.81 -10.58 -20.12
CA VAL A 123 -19.74 -11.45 -19.40
C VAL A 123 -19.84 -12.77 -20.20
N PRO A 124 -19.34 -13.89 -19.62
CA PRO A 124 -18.67 -14.06 -18.34
C PRO A 124 -17.26 -13.44 -18.30
N SER A 125 -16.80 -13.01 -17.11
CA SER A 125 -15.43 -12.54 -16.85
C SER A 125 -14.50 -13.66 -16.46
N PHE A 126 -14.96 -14.57 -15.59
CA PHE A 126 -14.15 -15.68 -15.09
C PHE A 126 -14.14 -16.84 -16.09
N PRO A 127 -12.97 -17.50 -16.29
CA PRO A 127 -12.88 -18.71 -17.11
C PRO A 127 -13.79 -19.82 -16.59
N ASP A 128 -14.36 -20.59 -17.52
CA ASP A 128 -15.26 -21.71 -17.17
C ASP A 128 -14.56 -22.77 -16.30
N GLU A 129 -13.27 -23.03 -16.54
CA GLU A 129 -12.46 -23.99 -15.79
C GLU A 129 -12.29 -23.53 -14.33
N LEU A 130 -12.11 -22.23 -14.08
CA LEU A 130 -12.01 -21.69 -12.71
C LEU A 130 -13.33 -21.90 -11.98
N ILE A 131 -14.45 -21.56 -12.60
CA ILE A 131 -15.77 -21.72 -11.99
C ILE A 131 -16.11 -23.19 -11.78
N ALA A 132 -15.80 -24.07 -12.74
CA ALA A 132 -15.99 -25.50 -12.61
C ALA A 132 -15.21 -26.08 -11.42
N ALA A 133 -13.94 -25.70 -11.26
CA ALA A 133 -13.12 -26.11 -10.13
C ALA A 133 -13.66 -25.61 -8.78
N VAL A 134 -14.18 -24.38 -8.74
CA VAL A 134 -14.84 -23.84 -7.52
C VAL A 134 -16.08 -24.64 -7.18
N LEU A 135 -16.93 -24.96 -8.16
CA LEU A 135 -18.15 -25.75 -7.96
C LEU A 135 -17.84 -27.20 -7.53
N GLU A 136 -16.80 -27.79 -8.07
CA GLU A 136 -16.38 -29.16 -7.71
C GLU A 136 -15.84 -29.26 -6.28
N GLN A 137 -15.09 -28.25 -5.83
CA GLN A 137 -14.41 -28.26 -4.52
C GLN A 137 -15.21 -27.59 -3.39
N SER A 138 -16.33 -26.95 -3.71
CA SER A 138 -17.19 -26.26 -2.73
C SER A 138 -18.62 -26.79 -2.78
N ASP A 139 -19.30 -26.73 -1.62
CA ASP A 139 -20.71 -27.11 -1.51
C ASP A 139 -21.61 -25.93 -1.83
N ILE A 140 -21.61 -25.47 -3.11
CA ILE A 140 -22.47 -24.39 -3.58
C ILE A 140 -23.27 -24.83 -4.83
N PRO A 141 -24.52 -24.40 -4.99
CA PRO A 141 -25.38 -24.86 -6.10
C PRO A 141 -25.08 -24.16 -7.44
N GLY A 142 -24.14 -23.27 -7.48
CA GLY A 142 -23.76 -22.44 -8.62
C GLY A 142 -23.33 -21.05 -8.16
N ILE A 143 -23.08 -20.15 -9.09
CA ILE A 143 -22.74 -18.74 -8.82
C ILE A 143 -23.75 -17.80 -9.48
N LEU A 144 -23.78 -16.55 -9.02
CA LEU A 144 -24.42 -15.40 -9.66
C LEU A 144 -23.36 -14.38 -10.07
N GLY A 145 -23.69 -13.45 -10.96
CA GLY A 145 -22.82 -12.40 -11.44
C GLY A 145 -21.88 -12.89 -12.53
N ASN A 146 -20.59 -13.12 -12.24
CA ASN A 146 -19.52 -13.42 -13.20
C ASN A 146 -19.25 -12.26 -14.17
N SER A 147 -19.07 -11.05 -13.62
CA SER A 147 -18.87 -9.82 -14.38
C SER A 147 -18.02 -8.81 -13.61
N HIS A 148 -17.55 -7.76 -14.29
CA HIS A 148 -17.07 -6.56 -13.61
C HIS A 148 -18.27 -5.81 -12.99
N ALA A 149 -18.12 -5.41 -11.72
CA ALA A 149 -19.18 -4.68 -11.03
C ALA A 149 -18.68 -3.88 -9.82
N SER A 150 -19.44 -2.85 -9.47
CA SER A 150 -19.38 -2.24 -8.15
C SER A 150 -20.05 -3.17 -7.12
N GLY A 151 -19.37 -3.43 -6.00
CA GLY A 151 -19.87 -4.37 -5.00
C GLY A 151 -21.18 -3.95 -4.33
N THR A 152 -21.54 -2.66 -4.29
CA THR A 152 -22.86 -2.19 -3.82
C THR A 152 -23.93 -2.47 -4.85
N VAL A 153 -23.68 -2.10 -6.09
CA VAL A 153 -24.64 -2.27 -7.19
C VAL A 153 -24.99 -3.74 -7.42
N ILE A 154 -23.97 -4.62 -7.50
CA ILE A 154 -24.23 -6.04 -7.77
C ILE A 154 -24.95 -6.75 -6.62
N ILE A 155 -24.76 -6.30 -5.37
CA ILE A 155 -25.51 -6.80 -4.22
C ILE A 155 -26.97 -6.35 -4.28
N GLU A 156 -27.24 -5.09 -4.65
CA GLU A 156 -28.59 -4.58 -4.85
C GLU A 156 -29.31 -5.36 -5.97
N GLU A 157 -28.63 -5.66 -7.08
CA GLU A 157 -29.20 -6.37 -8.24
C GLU A 157 -29.44 -7.87 -7.98
N LEU A 158 -28.53 -8.56 -7.31
CA LEU A 158 -28.50 -10.02 -7.20
C LEU A 158 -28.75 -10.56 -5.80
N GLY A 159 -28.84 -9.71 -4.77
CA GLY A 159 -28.95 -10.12 -3.37
C GLY A 159 -30.20 -10.93 -3.06
N GLU A 160 -31.35 -10.54 -3.60
CA GLU A 160 -32.60 -11.30 -3.42
C GLU A 160 -32.54 -12.68 -4.11
N GLU A 161 -31.95 -12.75 -5.29
CA GLU A 161 -31.74 -14.04 -5.97
C GLU A 161 -30.75 -14.91 -5.23
N HIS A 162 -29.67 -14.33 -4.67
CA HIS A 162 -28.73 -15.01 -3.82
C HIS A 162 -29.43 -15.65 -2.60
N ILE A 163 -30.25 -14.88 -1.87
CA ILE A 163 -31.00 -15.39 -0.71
C ILE A 163 -31.91 -16.55 -1.11
N ARG A 164 -32.63 -16.41 -2.25
CA ARG A 164 -33.57 -17.42 -2.75
C ARG A 164 -32.90 -18.70 -3.21
N THR A 165 -31.72 -18.60 -3.84
CA THR A 165 -31.07 -19.74 -4.51
C THR A 165 -29.91 -20.35 -3.73
N GLY A 166 -29.34 -19.61 -2.77
CA GLY A 166 -28.11 -19.97 -2.06
C GLY A 166 -26.85 -19.90 -2.92
N LYS A 167 -26.91 -19.30 -4.14
CA LYS A 167 -25.77 -19.09 -5.03
C LYS A 167 -25.03 -17.83 -4.62
N PRO A 168 -23.73 -17.87 -4.25
CA PRO A 168 -22.96 -16.68 -3.96
C PRO A 168 -22.73 -15.82 -5.21
N ILE A 169 -22.52 -14.51 -5.00
CA ILE A 169 -22.31 -13.55 -6.08
C ILE A 169 -20.83 -13.39 -6.33
N PHE A 170 -20.36 -13.83 -7.49
CA PHE A 170 -18.96 -13.69 -7.93
C PHE A 170 -18.83 -12.49 -8.87
N TYR A 171 -17.89 -11.61 -8.61
CA TYR A 171 -17.60 -10.46 -9.46
C TYR A 171 -16.15 -10.03 -9.35
N THR A 172 -15.69 -9.22 -10.29
CA THR A 172 -14.35 -8.63 -10.33
C THR A 172 -14.42 -7.12 -10.56
N SER A 173 -13.26 -6.49 -10.64
CA SER A 173 -13.06 -5.08 -10.96
C SER A 173 -11.81 -4.91 -11.81
N ALA A 174 -11.32 -3.69 -11.99
CA ALA A 174 -10.05 -3.42 -12.68
C ALA A 174 -8.83 -3.95 -11.93
N ASP A 175 -8.96 -4.27 -10.63
CA ASP A 175 -7.89 -4.86 -9.83
C ASP A 175 -7.74 -6.38 -10.09
N SER A 176 -6.58 -6.93 -9.70
CA SER A 176 -6.33 -8.38 -9.70
C SER A 176 -7.07 -9.08 -8.56
N VAL A 177 -8.39 -9.24 -8.67
CA VAL A 177 -9.24 -9.72 -7.58
C VAL A 177 -10.37 -10.63 -8.05
N ILE A 178 -10.77 -11.58 -7.18
CA ILE A 178 -12.07 -12.26 -7.20
C ILE A 178 -12.82 -11.81 -5.95
N GLN A 179 -14.01 -11.27 -6.11
CA GLN A 179 -14.85 -10.84 -4.99
C GLN A 179 -16.07 -11.74 -4.90
N ILE A 180 -16.37 -12.21 -3.69
CA ILE A 180 -17.48 -13.13 -3.42
C ILE A 180 -18.38 -12.48 -2.39
N ALA A 181 -19.56 -12.02 -2.82
CA ALA A 181 -20.57 -11.50 -1.91
C ALA A 181 -21.58 -12.59 -1.52
N ALA A 182 -21.90 -12.64 -0.23
CA ALA A 182 -22.91 -13.54 0.31
C ALA A 182 -23.55 -12.96 1.59
N HIS A 183 -24.81 -13.30 1.81
CA HIS A 183 -25.57 -12.82 2.96
C HIS A 183 -25.16 -13.58 4.24
N GLU A 184 -24.85 -12.85 5.31
CA GLU A 184 -24.30 -13.43 6.54
C GLU A 184 -25.21 -14.49 7.18
N THR A 185 -26.52 -14.27 7.17
CA THR A 185 -27.47 -15.18 7.80
C THR A 185 -27.94 -16.27 6.84
N HIS A 186 -28.34 -15.93 5.63
CA HIS A 186 -28.94 -16.88 4.68
C HIS A 186 -27.91 -17.82 4.05
N PHE A 187 -26.69 -17.37 3.81
CA PHE A 187 -25.60 -18.20 3.30
C PHE A 187 -24.69 -18.70 4.42
N GLY A 188 -24.43 -17.88 5.40
CA GLY A 188 -23.54 -18.15 6.52
C GLY A 188 -22.13 -17.58 6.33
N LEU A 189 -21.66 -16.83 7.33
CA LEU A 189 -20.37 -16.15 7.30
C LEU A 189 -19.18 -17.13 7.18
N GLU A 190 -19.18 -18.18 7.99
CA GLU A 190 -18.11 -19.20 7.96
C GLU A 190 -18.11 -19.99 6.64
N ARG A 191 -19.27 -20.19 6.01
CA ARG A 191 -19.36 -20.83 4.69
C ARG A 191 -18.76 -19.93 3.61
N LEU A 192 -19.01 -18.62 3.67
CA LEU A 192 -18.39 -17.63 2.79
C LEU A 192 -16.87 -17.64 2.93
N TYR A 193 -16.35 -17.65 4.15
CA TYR A 193 -14.91 -17.69 4.39
C TYR A 193 -14.26 -18.96 3.82
N ARG A 194 -14.85 -20.12 4.07
CA ARG A 194 -14.38 -21.39 3.49
C ARG A 194 -14.40 -21.38 1.95
N LEU A 195 -15.45 -20.80 1.36
CA LEU A 195 -15.53 -20.66 -0.10
C LEU A 195 -14.40 -19.76 -0.64
N CYS A 196 -14.09 -18.66 0.05
CA CYS A 196 -12.98 -17.79 -0.33
C CYS A 196 -11.62 -18.49 -0.19
N GLU A 197 -11.40 -19.32 0.82
CA GLU A 197 -10.16 -20.11 0.99
C GLU A 197 -9.98 -21.12 -0.16
N ILE A 198 -11.04 -21.84 -0.51
CA ILE A 198 -11.04 -22.76 -1.67
C ILE A 198 -10.74 -21.99 -2.96
N THR A 199 -11.45 -20.87 -3.17
CA THR A 199 -11.27 -20.05 -4.37
C THR A 199 -9.86 -19.46 -4.43
N ARG A 200 -9.25 -19.11 -3.29
CA ARG A 200 -7.86 -18.60 -3.24
C ARG A 200 -6.88 -19.62 -3.82
N THR A 201 -6.98 -20.87 -3.39
CA THR A 201 -6.12 -21.96 -3.91
C THR A 201 -6.32 -22.19 -5.40
N ILE A 202 -7.58 -22.19 -5.87
CA ILE A 202 -7.92 -22.38 -7.29
C ILE A 202 -7.43 -21.20 -8.15
N ALA A 203 -7.36 -19.99 -7.58
CA ALA A 203 -6.95 -18.78 -8.29
C ALA A 203 -5.41 -18.64 -8.44
N ASP A 204 -4.60 -19.44 -7.76
CA ASP A 204 -3.13 -19.36 -7.82
C ASP A 204 -2.54 -19.46 -9.24
N PRO A 205 -2.97 -20.42 -10.10
CA PRO A 205 -2.45 -20.52 -11.47
C PRO A 205 -2.78 -19.30 -12.35
N TYR A 206 -3.74 -18.47 -11.93
CA TYR A 206 -4.15 -17.29 -12.65
C TYR A 206 -3.43 -16.01 -12.18
N ASN A 207 -2.50 -16.11 -11.22
CA ASN A 207 -1.79 -14.98 -10.62
C ASN A 207 -2.72 -13.87 -10.06
N ILE A 208 -3.86 -14.26 -9.50
CA ILE A 208 -4.81 -13.31 -8.92
C ILE A 208 -4.33 -12.88 -7.53
N GLY A 209 -4.17 -11.59 -7.35
CA GLY A 209 -3.63 -11.01 -6.12
C GLY A 209 -4.47 -11.27 -4.88
N ARG A 210 -5.81 -11.22 -4.98
CA ARG A 210 -6.70 -11.38 -3.82
C ARG A 210 -8.00 -12.08 -4.16
N VAL A 211 -8.49 -12.88 -3.22
CA VAL A 211 -9.90 -13.30 -3.13
C VAL A 211 -10.52 -12.58 -1.93
N ILE A 212 -11.67 -11.93 -2.11
CA ILE A 212 -12.25 -11.06 -1.09
C ILE A 212 -13.64 -11.57 -0.71
N ALA A 213 -13.83 -11.90 0.57
CA ALA A 213 -15.15 -12.12 1.15
C ALA A 213 -15.86 -10.79 1.36
N ARG A 214 -17.05 -10.63 0.77
CA ARG A 214 -17.89 -9.43 0.86
C ARG A 214 -19.24 -9.78 1.53
N PRO A 215 -19.25 -10.01 2.84
CA PRO A 215 -20.51 -10.29 3.54
C PRO A 215 -21.43 -9.07 3.55
N PHE A 216 -22.72 -9.33 3.48
CA PHE A 216 -23.77 -8.33 3.57
C PHE A 216 -24.98 -8.83 4.37
N VAL A 217 -25.84 -7.92 4.79
CA VAL A 217 -27.11 -8.14 5.49
C VAL A 217 -28.20 -7.32 4.84
N GLY A 218 -29.47 -7.55 5.22
CA GLY A 218 -30.67 -6.92 4.66
C GLY A 218 -31.61 -7.95 4.07
N GLU A 219 -32.83 -7.58 3.76
CA GLU A 219 -33.87 -8.52 3.29
C GLU A 219 -34.24 -8.25 1.81
N ASN A 220 -33.91 -7.07 1.29
CA ASN A 220 -34.24 -6.67 -0.08
C ASN A 220 -33.25 -5.62 -0.61
N ALA A 221 -33.35 -5.30 -1.90
CA ALA A 221 -32.44 -4.38 -2.61
C ALA A 221 -32.31 -2.99 -1.94
N ALA A 222 -33.35 -2.52 -1.24
CA ALA A 222 -33.34 -1.18 -0.64
C ALA A 222 -32.60 -1.10 0.68
N ASP A 223 -32.35 -2.24 1.36
CA ASP A 223 -31.72 -2.27 2.67
C ASP A 223 -30.42 -3.11 2.74
N PHE A 224 -30.01 -3.73 1.62
CA PHE A 224 -28.75 -4.46 1.60
C PHE A 224 -27.56 -3.58 1.97
N THR A 225 -26.82 -4.01 2.98
CA THR A 225 -25.67 -3.28 3.52
C THR A 225 -24.49 -4.22 3.75
N ARG A 226 -23.31 -3.84 3.24
CA ARG A 226 -22.06 -4.58 3.49
C ARG A 226 -21.67 -4.44 4.96
N THR A 227 -21.19 -5.54 5.54
CA THR A 227 -20.78 -5.56 6.95
C THR A 227 -19.28 -5.33 7.11
N ALA A 228 -18.84 -5.14 8.34
CA ALA A 228 -17.43 -5.03 8.69
C ALA A 228 -16.68 -6.38 8.67
N ASN A 229 -17.38 -7.49 8.44
CA ASN A 229 -16.81 -8.86 8.42
C ASN A 229 -16.15 -9.22 7.07
N ARG A 230 -15.74 -8.21 6.30
CA ARG A 230 -14.92 -8.40 5.12
C ARG A 230 -13.60 -9.09 5.49
N ARG A 231 -13.16 -10.06 4.66
CA ARG A 231 -11.83 -10.67 4.72
C ARG A 231 -11.19 -10.69 3.34
N ASP A 232 -9.92 -10.35 3.29
CA ASP A 232 -9.10 -10.42 2.09
C ASP A 232 -8.16 -11.62 2.22
N TYR A 233 -8.21 -12.53 1.25
CA TYR A 233 -7.34 -13.67 1.12
C TYR A 233 -6.32 -13.35 0.04
N SER A 234 -5.23 -12.71 0.45
CA SER A 234 -4.14 -12.32 -0.44
C SER A 234 -3.26 -13.51 -0.79
N VAL A 235 -2.66 -13.46 -1.98
CA VAL A 235 -1.58 -14.38 -2.32
C VAL A 235 -0.37 -14.07 -1.42
N LEU A 236 0.40 -15.09 -1.12
CA LEU A 236 1.62 -14.93 -0.32
C LEU A 236 2.76 -14.35 -1.16
N PRO A 237 3.68 -13.57 -0.55
CA PRO A 237 4.94 -13.26 -1.21
C PRO A 237 5.64 -14.53 -1.70
N PRO A 238 6.24 -14.53 -2.90
CA PRO A 238 6.82 -15.74 -3.49
C PRO A 238 8.09 -16.25 -2.78
N GLU A 239 8.68 -15.42 -1.93
CA GLU A 239 9.88 -15.72 -1.16
C GLU A 239 9.74 -15.18 0.28
N PRO A 240 10.55 -15.66 1.24
CA PRO A 240 10.56 -15.09 2.59
C PRO A 240 10.96 -13.60 2.59
N THR A 241 10.10 -12.76 3.12
CA THR A 241 10.30 -11.32 3.21
C THR A 241 11.21 -10.93 4.39
N LEU A 242 11.55 -9.64 4.51
CA LEU A 242 12.18 -9.09 5.71
C LEU A 242 11.38 -9.43 6.98
N LEU A 243 10.04 -9.41 6.90
CA LEU A 243 9.16 -9.68 8.04
C LEU A 243 9.29 -11.14 8.51
N ASP A 244 9.35 -12.08 7.57
CA ASP A 244 9.55 -13.50 7.86
C ASP A 244 10.90 -13.74 8.51
N ARG A 245 11.97 -13.14 7.95
CA ARG A 245 13.34 -13.26 8.48
C ARG A 245 13.45 -12.71 9.90
N LEU A 246 12.83 -11.57 10.20
CA LEU A 246 12.76 -10.99 11.54
C LEU A 246 11.99 -11.89 12.50
N SER A 247 10.84 -12.40 12.09
CA SER A 247 10.04 -13.31 12.90
C SER A 247 10.78 -14.62 13.21
N GLN A 248 11.52 -15.18 12.25
CA GLN A 248 12.35 -16.36 12.43
C GLN A 248 13.53 -16.12 13.38
N ASP A 249 14.07 -14.88 13.40
CA ASP A 249 15.12 -14.45 14.34
C ASP A 249 14.56 -14.07 15.74
N GLY A 250 13.26 -14.30 15.97
CA GLY A 250 12.59 -14.03 17.24
C GLY A 250 12.33 -12.55 17.52
N ARG A 251 12.37 -11.68 16.48
CA ARG A 251 12.07 -10.25 16.59
C ARG A 251 10.57 -10.00 16.44
N THR A 252 10.11 -8.91 17.02
CA THR A 252 8.74 -8.46 16.86
C THR A 252 8.60 -7.53 15.65
N VAL A 253 7.67 -7.83 14.78
CA VAL A 253 7.24 -6.95 13.71
C VAL A 253 5.88 -6.37 14.08
N PHE A 254 5.82 -5.05 14.28
CA PHE A 254 4.59 -4.30 14.47
C PHE A 254 4.08 -3.86 13.12
N GLY A 255 2.95 -4.39 12.67
CA GLY A 255 2.27 -3.99 11.43
C GLY A 255 1.15 -2.99 11.74
N ILE A 256 1.26 -1.77 11.22
CA ILE A 256 0.30 -0.69 11.41
C ILE A 256 -0.40 -0.38 10.09
N GLY A 257 -1.71 -0.14 10.12
CA GLY A 257 -2.53 0.05 8.92
C GLY A 257 -2.77 -1.26 8.18
N LYS A 258 -2.54 -1.29 6.87
CA LYS A 258 -2.77 -2.48 6.02
C LYS A 258 -1.60 -3.48 5.98
N ILE A 259 -0.50 -3.26 6.70
CA ILE A 259 0.71 -4.11 6.60
C ILE A 259 0.39 -5.59 6.76
N SER A 260 -0.39 -5.96 7.77
CA SER A 260 -0.74 -7.37 7.99
C SER A 260 -1.51 -7.98 6.81
N ASP A 261 -2.44 -7.23 6.22
CA ASP A 261 -3.24 -7.70 5.07
C ASP A 261 -2.40 -7.79 3.79
N ILE A 262 -1.49 -6.82 3.56
CA ILE A 262 -0.58 -6.80 2.40
C ILE A 262 0.35 -8.02 2.40
N PHE A 263 0.83 -8.43 3.57
CA PHE A 263 1.70 -9.60 3.73
C PHE A 263 0.93 -10.89 4.07
N ALA A 264 -0.37 -10.93 3.83
CA ALA A 264 -1.23 -12.09 4.12
C ALA A 264 -1.01 -12.65 5.54
N HIS A 265 -0.82 -11.76 6.49
CA HIS A 265 -0.54 -12.00 7.92
C HIS A 265 0.81 -12.69 8.21
N GLN A 266 1.66 -12.96 7.20
CA GLN A 266 2.95 -13.59 7.39
C GLN A 266 3.99 -12.60 7.96
N GLY A 267 4.80 -13.08 8.88
CA GLY A 267 5.90 -12.33 9.49
C GLY A 267 5.48 -11.16 10.39
N VAL A 268 4.18 -10.86 10.53
CA VAL A 268 3.66 -9.77 11.37
C VAL A 268 3.28 -10.31 12.77
N SER A 269 4.02 -9.87 13.78
CA SER A 269 3.83 -10.36 15.15
C SER A 269 2.70 -9.64 15.90
N LYS A 270 2.55 -8.34 15.67
CA LYS A 270 1.54 -7.49 16.34
C LYS A 270 0.90 -6.55 15.32
N VAL A 271 -0.43 -6.49 15.34
CA VAL A 271 -1.23 -5.64 14.43
C VAL A 271 -1.87 -4.50 15.23
N LEU A 272 -1.60 -3.26 14.81
CA LEU A 272 -2.26 -2.08 15.35
C LEU A 272 -3.11 -1.45 14.25
N LYS A 273 -4.42 -1.43 14.45
CA LYS A 273 -5.37 -0.84 13.51
C LYS A 273 -5.61 0.64 13.85
N GLY A 274 -5.92 1.43 12.82
CA GLY A 274 -6.31 2.82 12.93
C GLY A 274 -7.17 3.23 11.74
N ALA A 275 -8.03 4.22 11.95
CA ALA A 275 -8.89 4.81 10.93
C ALA A 275 -8.29 6.14 10.48
N GLY A 276 -7.66 6.14 9.29
CA GLY A 276 -7.01 7.31 8.72
C GLY A 276 -5.61 7.61 9.26
N ASN A 277 -4.91 8.48 8.55
CA ASN A 277 -3.47 8.73 8.78
C ASN A 277 -3.16 9.28 10.18
N ASP A 278 -4.02 10.12 10.76
CA ASP A 278 -3.78 10.66 12.11
C ASP A 278 -3.77 9.55 13.17
N GLU A 279 -4.73 8.64 13.14
CA GLU A 279 -4.77 7.52 14.09
C GLU A 279 -3.64 6.51 13.79
N LEU A 280 -3.31 6.27 12.52
CA LEU A 280 -2.17 5.42 12.15
C LEU A 280 -0.85 6.02 12.65
N PHE A 281 -0.73 7.36 12.66
CA PHE A 281 0.40 8.03 13.24
C PHE A 281 0.48 7.79 14.76
N ASP A 282 -0.64 7.92 15.49
CA ASP A 282 -0.71 7.61 16.92
C ASP A 282 -0.35 6.15 17.20
N ARG A 283 -0.86 5.20 16.40
CA ARG A 283 -0.50 3.77 16.51
C ARG A 283 0.98 3.53 16.24
N THR A 284 1.59 4.29 15.33
CA THR A 284 3.04 4.21 15.09
C THR A 284 3.83 4.66 16.30
N LEU A 285 3.42 5.76 16.95
CA LEU A 285 4.03 6.24 18.19
C LEU A 285 3.87 5.21 19.33
N ASP A 286 2.67 4.63 19.47
CA ASP A 286 2.41 3.56 20.45
C ASP A 286 3.34 2.35 20.21
N ALA A 287 3.49 1.94 18.93
CA ALA A 287 4.37 0.84 18.55
C ALA A 287 5.86 1.15 18.86
N MET A 288 6.31 2.38 18.59
CA MET A 288 7.65 2.82 18.95
C MET A 288 7.90 2.76 20.46
N ASP A 289 6.90 3.08 21.28
CA ASP A 289 7.01 2.98 22.73
C ASP A 289 7.07 1.52 23.22
N MET A 290 6.34 0.61 22.56
CA MET A 290 6.29 -0.83 22.88
C MET A 290 7.45 -1.65 22.32
N ALA A 291 8.09 -1.18 21.25
CA ALA A 291 9.12 -1.93 20.56
C ALA A 291 10.40 -2.07 21.40
N ALA A 292 10.92 -3.29 21.44
CA ALA A 292 12.18 -3.62 22.05
C ALA A 292 13.35 -3.47 21.05
N ASP A 293 14.56 -3.59 21.53
CA ASP A 293 15.76 -3.62 20.70
C ASP A 293 15.68 -4.75 19.66
N GLY A 294 15.97 -4.42 18.42
CA GLY A 294 15.92 -5.34 17.28
C GLY A 294 14.57 -5.48 16.61
N ASP A 295 13.51 -4.85 17.14
CA ASP A 295 12.16 -4.89 16.54
C ASP A 295 12.01 -3.94 15.36
N LEU A 296 11.02 -4.23 14.50
CA LEU A 296 10.58 -3.40 13.37
C LEU A 296 9.19 -2.83 13.64
N VAL A 297 9.05 -1.52 13.51
CA VAL A 297 7.76 -0.82 13.40
C VAL A 297 7.52 -0.49 11.94
N PHE A 298 6.50 -1.08 11.33
CA PHE A 298 6.19 -0.92 9.91
C PHE A 298 4.77 -0.37 9.73
N THR A 299 4.66 0.85 9.20
CA THR A 299 3.38 1.55 9.02
C THR A 299 3.11 1.84 7.55
N ASN A 300 1.88 1.56 7.13
CA ASN A 300 1.32 2.03 5.86
C ASN A 300 0.29 3.13 6.13
N PHE A 301 0.57 4.36 5.68
CA PHE A 301 -0.30 5.54 5.78
C PHE A 301 -1.22 5.60 4.57
N ILE A 302 -2.40 5.03 4.69
CA ILE A 302 -3.30 4.65 3.59
C ILE A 302 -4.10 5.78 2.94
N ASP A 303 -4.31 6.92 3.63
CA ASP A 303 -5.21 7.96 3.14
C ASP A 303 -4.67 8.67 1.91
N PHE A 304 -3.34 8.77 1.78
CA PHE A 304 -2.70 9.39 0.62
C PHE A 304 -3.19 8.75 -0.67
N ASP A 305 -3.24 7.44 -0.71
CA ASP A 305 -3.75 6.67 -1.83
C ASP A 305 -5.29 6.68 -1.88
N SER A 306 -5.92 6.11 -0.85
CA SER A 306 -7.34 5.73 -0.88
C SER A 306 -8.30 6.93 -0.87
N LEU A 307 -7.94 8.02 -0.18
CA LEU A 307 -8.78 9.21 -0.07
C LEU A 307 -8.41 10.31 -1.05
N TYR A 308 -7.15 10.40 -1.47
CA TYR A 308 -6.67 11.53 -2.25
C TYR A 308 -6.11 11.14 -3.62
N GLY A 309 -5.24 10.15 -3.72
CA GLY A 309 -4.63 9.69 -4.97
C GLY A 309 -5.68 9.21 -5.97
N HIS A 310 -6.37 8.13 -5.66
CA HIS A 310 -7.45 7.57 -6.49
C HIS A 310 -8.62 8.52 -6.75
N ARG A 311 -8.88 9.45 -5.85
CA ARG A 311 -9.96 10.45 -5.97
C ARG A 311 -9.55 11.72 -6.68
N ARG A 312 -8.26 11.82 -7.07
CA ARG A 312 -7.71 12.99 -7.74
C ARG A 312 -7.92 14.29 -6.94
N ASP A 313 -7.84 14.18 -5.60
CA ASP A 313 -8.02 15.27 -4.67
C ASP A 313 -6.69 15.93 -4.29
N VAL A 314 -6.20 16.82 -5.13
CA VAL A 314 -4.94 17.56 -4.90
C VAL A 314 -4.93 18.34 -3.58
N PRO A 315 -5.96 19.16 -3.23
CA PRO A 315 -5.97 19.89 -1.96
C PRO A 315 -5.95 18.96 -0.74
N GLY A 316 -6.69 17.84 -0.79
CA GLY A 316 -6.72 16.85 0.28
C GLY A 316 -5.38 16.16 0.45
N TYR A 317 -4.73 15.77 -0.66
CA TYR A 317 -3.41 15.14 -0.64
C TYR A 317 -2.35 16.08 -0.04
N ALA A 318 -2.31 17.33 -0.52
CA ALA A 318 -1.39 18.35 0.00
C ALA A 318 -1.59 18.59 1.50
N ALA A 319 -2.84 18.75 1.96
CA ALA A 319 -3.16 18.94 3.38
C ALA A 319 -2.72 17.73 4.23
N ALA A 320 -2.90 16.51 3.73
CA ALA A 320 -2.47 15.30 4.42
C ALA A 320 -0.95 15.22 4.55
N LEU A 321 -0.20 15.60 3.50
CA LEU A 321 1.27 15.68 3.54
C LEU A 321 1.74 16.74 4.55
N GLU A 322 1.16 17.94 4.53
CA GLU A 322 1.47 19.02 5.47
C GLU A 322 1.16 18.60 6.91
N ARG A 323 0.07 17.86 7.12
CA ARG A 323 -0.30 17.33 8.43
C ARG A 323 0.71 16.28 8.92
N PHE A 324 1.11 15.35 8.05
CA PHE A 324 2.14 14.35 8.35
C PHE A 324 3.48 15.03 8.69
N ASP A 325 3.93 15.96 7.86
CA ASP A 325 5.18 16.71 8.05
C ASP A 325 5.20 17.45 9.40
N THR A 326 4.09 18.08 9.76
CA THR A 326 3.95 18.80 11.04
C THR A 326 4.11 17.86 12.24
N ARG A 327 3.66 16.61 12.12
CA ARG A 327 3.76 15.60 13.18
C ARG A 327 5.08 14.82 13.19
N LEU A 328 5.85 14.84 12.08
CA LEU A 328 7.10 14.10 11.97
C LEU A 328 8.08 14.30 13.14
N PRO A 329 8.24 15.53 13.71
CA PRO A 329 9.06 15.72 14.91
C PRO A 329 8.64 14.90 16.14
N GLU A 330 7.36 14.47 16.23
CA GLU A 330 6.90 13.59 17.32
C GLU A 330 7.55 12.20 17.23
N MET A 331 7.69 11.64 16.01
CA MET A 331 8.40 10.37 15.78
C MET A 331 9.90 10.52 16.07
N VAL A 332 10.51 11.58 15.51
CA VAL A 332 11.94 11.82 15.68
C VAL A 332 12.28 11.99 17.17
N GLY A 333 11.43 12.68 17.93
CA GLY A 333 11.61 12.88 19.38
C GLY A 333 11.47 11.60 20.23
N ARG A 334 10.88 10.51 19.67
CA ARG A 334 10.75 9.20 20.35
C ARG A 334 11.84 8.19 19.97
N MET A 335 12.73 8.57 19.05
CA MET A 335 13.83 7.72 18.66
C MET A 335 14.83 7.59 19.81
N ARG A 336 15.40 6.39 19.95
CA ARG A 336 16.46 6.05 20.89
C ARG A 336 17.80 6.04 20.16
N ASP A 337 18.89 6.11 20.91
CA ASP A 337 20.23 6.01 20.33
C ASP A 337 20.37 4.75 19.47
N GLY A 338 20.78 4.96 18.22
CA GLY A 338 20.95 3.91 17.24
C GLY A 338 19.70 3.55 16.43
N ASP A 339 18.51 4.10 16.70
CA ASP A 339 17.32 3.86 15.87
C ASP A 339 17.49 4.41 14.44
N LEU A 340 16.84 3.75 13.49
CA LEU A 340 16.74 4.20 12.10
C LEU A 340 15.26 4.34 11.73
N LEU A 341 14.85 5.55 11.34
CA LEU A 341 13.58 5.84 10.69
C LEU A 341 13.80 5.97 9.19
N ILE A 342 13.00 5.27 8.38
CA ILE A 342 12.92 5.45 6.94
C ILE A 342 11.49 5.85 6.55
N LEU A 343 11.39 6.94 5.78
CA LEU A 343 10.17 7.37 5.10
C LEU A 343 10.32 7.03 3.63
N THR A 344 9.32 6.36 3.04
CA THR A 344 9.28 6.00 1.63
C THR A 344 7.84 5.88 1.14
N ALA A 345 7.64 5.42 -0.09
CA ALA A 345 6.34 5.04 -0.64
C ALA A 345 6.47 3.69 -1.34
N ASP A 346 5.35 3.13 -1.74
CA ASP A 346 5.26 1.85 -2.44
C ASP A 346 5.03 1.99 -3.95
N HIS A 347 4.47 3.10 -4.39
CA HIS A 347 4.26 3.51 -5.79
C HIS A 347 3.90 5.00 -5.86
N GLY A 348 3.51 5.52 -7.02
CA GLY A 348 2.87 6.81 -7.20
C GLY A 348 1.35 6.69 -7.36
N CYS A 349 0.62 7.78 -7.15
CA CYS A 349 -0.76 7.95 -7.57
C CYS A 349 -1.05 9.45 -7.76
N ASP A 350 -0.47 10.00 -8.82
CA ASP A 350 -0.51 11.42 -9.14
C ASP A 350 -1.96 11.92 -9.28
N PRO A 351 -2.43 12.79 -8.37
CA PRO A 351 -3.81 13.24 -8.36
C PRO A 351 -4.17 14.19 -9.52
N THR A 352 -3.19 14.57 -10.33
CA THR A 352 -3.39 15.34 -11.56
C THR A 352 -3.38 14.46 -12.81
N TRP A 353 -3.01 13.17 -12.68
CA TRP A 353 -2.86 12.26 -13.79
C TRP A 353 -4.22 11.76 -14.31
N ARG A 354 -4.23 11.26 -15.54
CA ARG A 354 -5.43 10.67 -16.15
C ARG A 354 -5.89 9.40 -15.43
N GLY A 355 -7.16 9.11 -15.56
CA GLY A 355 -7.77 7.92 -14.93
C GLY A 355 -7.78 8.02 -13.41
N THR A 356 -7.84 6.89 -12.73
CA THR A 356 -7.86 6.79 -11.27
C THR A 356 -6.87 5.74 -10.74
N ASP A 357 -5.99 5.22 -11.60
CA ASP A 357 -5.04 4.17 -11.28
C ASP A 357 -3.75 4.74 -10.65
N HIS A 358 -2.94 3.85 -10.07
CA HIS A 358 -1.60 4.17 -9.60
C HIS A 358 -0.69 4.61 -10.76
N THR A 359 0.38 5.32 -10.45
CA THR A 359 1.38 5.76 -11.42
C THR A 359 2.74 5.15 -11.12
N ARG A 360 3.45 4.73 -12.19
CA ARG A 360 4.80 4.18 -12.10
C ARG A 360 5.80 5.31 -11.91
N GLU A 361 6.29 5.44 -10.69
CA GLU A 361 7.20 6.52 -10.29
C GLU A 361 8.36 5.99 -9.44
N HIS A 362 9.45 6.73 -9.36
CA HIS A 362 10.40 6.55 -8.27
C HIS A 362 9.73 6.95 -6.95
N VAL A 363 10.17 6.33 -5.86
CA VAL A 363 9.73 6.70 -4.51
C VAL A 363 10.86 7.35 -3.73
N PRO A 364 10.56 8.29 -2.82
CA PRO A 364 11.58 8.88 -1.96
C PRO A 364 12.13 7.82 -0.99
N VAL A 365 13.41 7.94 -0.66
CA VAL A 365 14.04 7.21 0.45
C VAL A 365 14.69 8.24 1.34
N ILE A 366 14.03 8.54 2.45
CA ILE A 366 14.47 9.55 3.43
C ILE A 366 14.71 8.83 4.75
N GLY A 367 15.95 8.85 5.22
CA GLY A 367 16.33 8.18 6.46
C GLY A 367 16.86 9.15 7.49
N THR A 368 16.56 8.92 8.78
CA THR A 368 17.11 9.71 9.88
C THR A 368 17.23 8.85 11.15
N GLY A 369 18.03 9.30 12.08
CA GLY A 369 18.16 8.69 13.40
C GLY A 369 19.31 9.29 14.21
N PRO A 370 19.31 9.12 15.55
CA PRO A 370 20.39 9.57 16.39
C PRO A 370 21.74 8.97 15.95
N GLY A 371 22.71 9.85 15.64
CA GLY A 371 24.03 9.45 15.15
C GLY A 371 24.12 9.16 13.65
N ILE A 372 23.03 9.29 12.89
CA ILE A 372 23.05 9.16 11.43
C ILE A 372 23.39 10.52 10.81
N ALA A 373 24.55 10.60 10.14
CA ALA A 373 24.92 11.80 9.41
C ALA A 373 24.16 11.92 8.09
N GLY A 374 23.70 13.13 7.78
CA GLY A 374 23.06 13.44 6.50
C GLY A 374 23.98 13.17 5.32
N ARG A 375 23.47 12.45 4.32
CA ARG A 375 24.18 12.20 3.05
C ARG A 375 23.25 11.73 1.95
N GLY A 376 23.62 12.02 0.71
CA GLY A 376 22.97 11.42 -0.46
C GLY A 376 23.28 9.93 -0.57
N ILE A 377 22.26 9.10 -0.77
CA ILE A 377 22.39 7.66 -1.06
C ILE A 377 22.27 7.37 -2.55
N GLY A 378 22.03 8.39 -3.38
CA GLY A 378 21.86 8.27 -4.82
C GLY A 378 20.53 7.64 -5.22
N GLY A 379 20.42 7.28 -6.51
CA GLY A 379 19.30 6.49 -7.03
C GLY A 379 19.52 5.01 -6.76
N ARG A 380 18.56 4.38 -6.08
CA ARG A 380 18.56 2.93 -5.82
C ARG A 380 17.82 2.24 -6.95
N ARG A 381 18.37 1.10 -7.42
CA ARG A 381 17.81 0.38 -8.57
C ARG A 381 16.63 -0.51 -8.22
N THR A 382 16.34 -0.70 -6.94
CA THR A 382 15.24 -1.53 -6.44
C THR A 382 14.81 -1.05 -5.06
N TYR A 383 13.53 -1.17 -4.76
CA TYR A 383 13.00 -0.93 -3.40
C TYR A 383 13.57 -1.94 -2.39
N ALA A 384 14.04 -3.11 -2.84
CA ALA A 384 14.65 -4.13 -1.99
C ALA A 384 15.90 -3.62 -1.25
N ASP A 385 16.55 -2.56 -1.74
CA ASP A 385 17.65 -1.91 -1.03
C ASP A 385 17.22 -1.34 0.32
N ILE A 386 15.94 -0.95 0.47
CA ILE A 386 15.36 -0.50 1.75
C ILE A 386 15.32 -1.68 2.73
N GLY A 387 14.77 -2.81 2.30
CA GLY A 387 14.69 -4.03 3.11
C GLY A 387 16.06 -4.54 3.56
N GLU A 388 17.04 -4.53 2.65
CA GLU A 388 18.42 -4.95 2.99
C GLU A 388 19.15 -3.94 3.90
N THR A 389 18.80 -2.66 3.79
CA THR A 389 19.30 -1.66 4.75
C THR A 389 18.75 -1.91 6.15
N LEU A 390 17.44 -2.20 6.27
CA LEU A 390 16.81 -2.55 7.54
C LEU A 390 17.36 -3.87 8.10
N ALA A 391 17.55 -4.90 7.25
CA ALA A 391 18.14 -6.17 7.66
C ALA A 391 19.55 -5.99 8.23
N ARG A 392 20.40 -5.22 7.54
CA ARG A 392 21.74 -4.91 8.03
C ARG A 392 21.72 -4.12 9.33
N HIS A 393 20.85 -3.09 9.40
CA HIS A 393 20.69 -2.26 10.60
C HIS A 393 20.26 -3.08 11.82
N LEU A 394 19.29 -3.99 11.63
CA LEU A 394 18.80 -4.89 12.67
C LEU A 394 19.68 -6.12 12.89
N GLN A 395 20.80 -6.24 12.15
CA GLN A 395 21.79 -7.32 12.28
C GLN A 395 21.20 -8.72 12.09
N ILE A 396 20.29 -8.87 11.13
CA ILE A 396 19.77 -10.17 10.68
C ILE A 396 20.42 -10.59 9.36
N ALA A 397 20.27 -11.86 8.99
CA ALA A 397 20.79 -12.39 7.74
C ALA A 397 20.27 -11.61 6.53
N PRO A 398 21.11 -11.34 5.50
CA PRO A 398 20.66 -10.65 4.30
C PRO A 398 19.65 -11.48 3.50
N GLY A 399 18.82 -10.81 2.71
CA GLY A 399 17.95 -11.43 1.71
C GLY A 399 18.68 -11.71 0.40
N GLN A 400 17.89 -12.08 -0.61
CA GLN A 400 18.43 -12.42 -1.92
C GLN A 400 18.51 -11.21 -2.87
N HIS A 401 17.75 -10.16 -2.59
CA HIS A 401 17.60 -8.98 -3.43
C HIS A 401 17.98 -7.72 -2.66
N GLY A 402 18.45 -6.73 -3.37
CA GLY A 402 18.83 -5.45 -2.80
C GLY A 402 20.26 -5.37 -2.23
N THR A 403 20.66 -4.16 -1.90
CA THR A 403 21.96 -3.83 -1.30
C THR A 403 21.78 -2.69 -0.31
N SER A 404 22.25 -2.89 0.92
CA SER A 404 22.20 -1.87 1.97
C SER A 404 22.95 -0.60 1.56
N PHE A 405 22.42 0.54 1.95
CA PHE A 405 23.02 1.87 1.76
C PHE A 405 23.53 2.49 3.09
N VAL A 406 23.53 1.73 4.19
CA VAL A 406 24.15 2.09 5.48
C VAL A 406 25.24 1.14 5.90
#